data_ae24e57a25033fcce4d95d9e65cc18fa
#
_entry.id   ae24e57a25033fcce4d95d9e65cc18fa
#
_cell.length_a   1.000
_cell.length_b   1.000
_cell.length_c   1.000
_cell.angle_alpha   90.00
_cell.angle_beta   90.00
_cell.angle_gamma   90.00
#
_symmetry.space_group_name_H-M   'P 1'
#
loop_
_entity.id
_entity.type
_entity.pdbx_description
1 polymer ?
#
loop_
_entity_poly.entity_id
_entity_poly.type
_entity_poly.pdbx_seq_one_letter_code
_entity_poly.pdbx_strand_id
1 'polypeptide(L)'
;MDVVKKLIAVELVIIFVVLTAVLGEMFPPGKPQIRVDGEVYTLSGGEVHSIPAGSEELGALEGVSHRTAGQPTEDMCGTNLEPRHAGCPLYRDGGREDVIYLYDYAGCFLRFVRQGE
;
A
#
# COMPACT_ATOMS: atom_id res chain seq x y z
N MET A 1 34.88 28.81 -23.75
CA MET A 1 34.50 28.90 -22.33
C MET A 1 33.04 28.59 -22.10
N ASP A 2 32.09 29.19 -22.83
CA ASP A 2 30.67 28.95 -22.64
C ASP A 2 30.22 27.52 -22.96
N VAL A 3 30.86 26.88 -23.93
CA VAL A 3 30.59 25.49 -24.32
C VAL A 3 30.93 24.53 -23.18
N VAL A 4 32.05 24.77 -22.49
CA VAL A 4 32.50 23.93 -21.36
C VAL A 4 31.52 24.06 -20.18
N LYS A 5 31.08 25.28 -19.88
CA LYS A 5 30.11 25.52 -18.81
C LYS A 5 28.74 24.83 -19.09
N LYS A 6 28.31 24.88 -20.36
CA LYS A 6 27.06 24.22 -20.77
C LYS A 6 27.19 22.70 -20.67
N LEU A 7 28.31 22.12 -21.03
CA LEU A 7 28.54 20.68 -20.90
C LEU A 7 28.54 20.22 -19.44
N ILE A 8 29.19 20.98 -18.56
CA ILE A 8 29.20 20.68 -17.12
C ILE A 8 27.79 20.73 -16.54
N ALA A 9 26.99 21.73 -16.91
CA ALA A 9 25.61 21.86 -16.43
C ALA A 9 24.74 20.67 -16.88
N VAL A 10 24.90 20.24 -18.13
CA VAL A 10 24.15 19.09 -18.67
C VAL A 10 24.52 17.79 -17.92
N GLU A 11 25.83 17.57 -17.68
CA GLU A 11 26.30 16.40 -16.94
C GLU A 11 25.75 16.39 -15.51
N LEU A 12 25.73 17.52 -14.83
CA LEU A 12 25.17 17.61 -13.47
C LEU A 12 23.70 17.27 -13.44
N VAL A 13 22.91 17.70 -14.42
CA VAL A 13 21.49 17.38 -14.52
C VAL A 13 21.30 15.88 -14.74
N ILE A 14 22.07 15.26 -15.62
CA ILE A 14 22.00 13.82 -15.88
C ILE A 14 22.35 13.03 -14.63
N ILE A 15 23.40 13.39 -13.92
CA ILE A 15 23.80 12.73 -12.67
C ILE A 15 22.69 12.84 -11.62
N PHE A 16 22.06 14.00 -11.50
CA PHE A 16 20.96 14.21 -10.56
C PHE A 16 19.76 13.33 -10.89
N VAL A 17 19.37 13.22 -12.15
CA VAL A 17 18.24 12.38 -12.59
C VAL A 17 18.54 10.90 -12.31
N VAL A 18 19.75 10.43 -12.65
CA VAL A 18 20.16 9.03 -12.40
C VAL A 18 20.15 8.75 -10.90
N LEU A 19 20.70 9.66 -10.09
CA LEU A 19 20.74 9.50 -8.63
C LEU A 19 19.32 9.43 -8.05
N THR A 20 18.41 10.26 -8.51
CA THR A 20 17.02 10.23 -8.06
C THR A 20 16.35 8.91 -8.40
N ALA A 21 16.56 8.38 -9.60
CA ALA A 21 16.02 7.09 -10.01
C ALA A 21 16.57 5.94 -9.16
N VAL A 22 17.87 5.94 -8.87
CA VAL A 22 18.51 4.92 -8.04
C VAL A 22 17.98 4.99 -6.60
N LEU A 23 17.85 6.19 -6.04
CA LEU A 23 17.29 6.35 -4.70
C LEU A 23 15.85 5.89 -4.64
N GLY A 24 15.05 6.12 -5.68
CA GLY A 24 13.68 5.63 -5.77
C GLY A 24 13.59 4.11 -5.80
N GLU A 25 14.59 3.42 -6.36
CA GLU A 25 14.67 1.96 -6.33
C GLU A 25 15.16 1.43 -4.98
N MET A 26 16.08 2.15 -4.34
CA MET A 26 16.62 1.76 -3.03
C MET A 26 15.62 1.93 -1.89
N PHE A 27 14.67 2.85 -2.03
CA PHE A 27 13.66 3.14 -1.03
C PHE A 27 12.27 2.93 -1.62
N PRO A 28 11.88 1.64 -1.88
CA PRO A 28 10.57 1.34 -2.42
C PRO A 28 9.48 1.76 -1.44
N PRO A 29 8.25 2.03 -1.93
CA PRO A 29 7.12 2.30 -1.04
C PRO A 29 6.90 1.12 -0.09
N GLY A 30 6.35 1.38 1.08
CA GLY A 30 6.03 0.35 2.05
C GLY A 30 4.98 -0.62 1.53
N LYS A 31 4.77 -1.71 2.24
CA LYS A 31 3.72 -2.68 1.91
C LYS A 31 2.35 -2.03 2.10
N PRO A 32 1.33 -2.46 1.35
CA PRO A 32 -0.05 -2.05 1.61
C PRO A 32 -0.45 -2.32 3.05
N GLN A 33 -1.07 -1.34 3.68
CA GLN A 33 -1.55 -1.41 5.06
C GLN A 33 -2.94 -0.80 5.15
N ILE A 34 -3.75 -1.30 6.07
CA ILE A 34 -5.08 -0.78 6.36
C ILE A 34 -5.22 -0.65 7.87
N ARG A 35 -5.83 0.44 8.34
CA ARG A 35 -6.13 0.65 9.75
C ARG A 35 -7.60 0.36 10.02
N VAL A 36 -7.86 -0.49 11.02
CA VAL A 36 -9.21 -0.81 11.48
C VAL A 36 -9.22 -0.81 13.01
N ASP A 37 -10.12 -0.08 13.61
CA ASP A 37 -10.27 0.02 15.07
C ASP A 37 -8.96 0.35 15.79
N GLY A 38 -8.19 1.26 15.22
CA GLY A 38 -6.93 1.72 15.80
C GLY A 38 -5.74 0.79 15.57
N GLU A 39 -5.93 -0.32 14.91
CA GLU A 39 -4.87 -1.29 14.64
C GLU A 39 -4.51 -1.35 13.17
N VAL A 40 -3.22 -1.54 12.88
CA VAL A 40 -2.70 -1.58 11.52
C VAL A 40 -2.51 -3.01 11.07
N TYR A 41 -3.07 -3.32 9.91
CA TYR A 41 -2.96 -4.63 9.26
C TYR A 41 -2.11 -4.47 8.00
N THR A 42 -1.18 -5.39 7.80
CA THR A 42 -0.24 -5.35 6.68
C THR A 42 -0.52 -6.49 5.69
N LEU A 43 -0.44 -6.20 4.40
CA LEU A 43 -0.61 -7.20 3.36
C LEU A 43 0.30 -8.40 3.59
N SER A 44 -0.27 -9.60 3.56
CA SER A 44 0.44 -10.84 3.80
C SER A 44 0.07 -11.87 2.74
N GLY A 45 1.04 -12.31 1.98
CA GLY A 45 0.85 -13.32 0.95
C GLY A 45 0.26 -12.78 -0.35
N GLY A 46 -0.21 -13.68 -1.19
CA GLY A 46 -0.82 -13.34 -2.46
C GLY A 46 -2.34 -13.19 -2.37
N GLU A 47 -2.97 -13.02 -3.51
CA GLU A 47 -4.43 -12.95 -3.59
C GLU A 47 -5.06 -14.29 -3.21
N VAL A 48 -6.23 -14.22 -2.57
CA VAL A 48 -7.06 -15.39 -2.28
C VAL A 48 -8.37 -15.25 -3.03
N HIS A 49 -8.96 -16.38 -3.42
CA HIS A 49 -10.18 -16.38 -4.23
C HIS A 49 -11.46 -16.58 -3.42
N SER A 50 -11.32 -16.85 -2.14
CA SER A 50 -12.45 -17.00 -1.22
C SER A 50 -12.01 -16.65 0.19
N ILE A 51 -12.98 -16.27 1.03
CA ILE A 51 -12.72 -15.99 2.45
C ILE A 51 -13.40 -17.08 3.29
N PRO A 52 -12.89 -17.33 4.52
CA PRO A 52 -13.46 -18.36 5.37
C PRO A 52 -14.95 -18.13 5.68
N ALA A 53 -15.67 -19.21 5.88
CA ALA A 53 -17.06 -19.14 6.31
C ALA A 53 -17.15 -18.43 7.68
N GLY A 54 -18.16 -17.61 7.86
CA GLY A 54 -18.34 -16.84 9.09
C GLY A 54 -17.58 -15.53 9.11
N SER A 55 -16.89 -15.16 8.01
CA SER A 55 -16.26 -13.85 7.90
C SER A 55 -17.29 -12.74 7.93
N GLU A 56 -16.99 -11.67 8.66
CA GLU A 56 -17.91 -10.56 8.90
C GLU A 56 -17.49 -9.33 8.08
N GLU A 57 -18.45 -8.71 7.41
CA GLU A 57 -18.21 -7.46 6.70
C GLU A 57 -18.02 -6.31 7.69
N LEU A 58 -16.90 -5.62 7.56
CA LEU A 58 -16.55 -4.47 8.41
C LEU A 58 -17.02 -3.15 7.84
N GLY A 59 -17.39 -3.11 6.59
CA GLY A 59 -17.73 -1.91 5.86
C GLY A 59 -16.84 -1.72 4.66
N ALA A 60 -16.84 -0.54 4.08
CA ALA A 60 -16.05 -0.20 2.91
C ALA A 60 -14.83 0.62 3.30
N LEU A 61 -13.73 0.41 2.58
CA LEU A 61 -12.53 1.22 2.75
C LEU A 61 -12.85 2.67 2.33
N GLU A 62 -12.63 3.61 3.24
CA GLU A 62 -13.03 5.01 3.04
C GLU A 62 -12.05 5.81 2.21
N GLY A 63 -10.77 5.56 2.37
CA GLY A 63 -9.75 6.28 1.63
C GLY A 63 -8.48 5.48 1.45
N VAL A 64 -7.72 5.83 0.42
CA VAL A 64 -6.45 5.19 0.13
C VAL A 64 -5.41 6.24 -0.21
N SER A 65 -4.16 5.97 0.20
CA SER A 65 -3.00 6.74 -0.21
C SER A 65 -2.11 5.85 -1.06
N HIS A 66 -1.53 6.43 -2.09
CA HIS A 66 -0.67 5.69 -2.99
C HIS A 66 0.78 6.09 -2.78
N ARG A 67 1.67 5.10 -2.67
CA ARG A 67 3.14 5.27 -2.58
C ARG A 67 3.56 6.16 -1.41
N THR A 68 3.19 5.77 -0.20
CA THR A 68 3.65 6.44 1.02
C THR A 68 4.48 5.49 1.88
N ALA A 69 5.44 6.03 2.61
CA ALA A 69 6.21 5.28 3.60
C ALA A 69 5.51 5.23 4.96
N GLY A 70 4.49 6.06 5.18
CA GLY A 70 3.78 6.14 6.45
C GLY A 70 2.70 5.09 6.60
N GLN A 71 2.30 4.84 7.83
CA GLN A 71 1.17 4.01 8.16
C GLN A 71 -0.13 4.80 8.02
N PRO A 72 -1.29 4.13 7.80
CA PRO A 72 -2.56 4.82 7.80
C PRO A 72 -2.86 5.39 9.19
N THR A 73 -3.36 6.61 9.22
CA THR A 73 -3.61 7.35 10.48
C THR A 73 -5.09 7.40 10.84
N GLU A 74 -5.96 6.99 9.93
CA GLU A 74 -7.41 6.99 10.14
C GLU A 74 -7.97 5.59 9.93
N ASP A 75 -9.00 5.23 10.70
CA ASP A 75 -9.66 3.94 10.55
C ASP A 75 -10.38 3.84 9.22
N MET A 76 -10.45 2.64 8.68
CA MET A 76 -11.03 2.32 7.38
C MET A 76 -10.30 3.04 6.23
N CYS A 77 -9.03 3.34 6.43
CA CYS A 77 -8.16 3.92 5.41
C CYS A 77 -6.94 3.04 5.20
N GLY A 78 -6.42 3.06 3.98
CA GLY A 78 -5.27 2.25 3.61
C GLY A 78 -4.17 3.06 2.97
N THR A 79 -2.96 2.54 3.03
CA THR A 79 -1.77 3.12 2.39
C THR A 79 -1.18 2.14 1.39
N ASN A 80 -0.55 2.67 0.35
CA ASN A 80 0.07 1.88 -0.72
C ASN A 80 -0.92 0.95 -1.44
N LEU A 81 -2.15 1.40 -1.56
CA LEU A 81 -3.21 0.74 -2.31
C LEU A 81 -3.55 1.56 -3.56
N GLU A 82 -4.19 0.92 -4.51
CA GLU A 82 -4.65 1.62 -5.72
C GLU A 82 -5.90 2.44 -5.42
N PRO A 83 -6.12 3.55 -6.16
CA PRO A 83 -7.33 4.37 -5.96
C PRO A 83 -8.65 3.60 -6.08
N ARG A 84 -8.69 2.55 -6.88
CA ARG A 84 -9.87 1.71 -7.06
C ARG A 84 -10.27 0.94 -5.81
N HIS A 85 -9.36 0.80 -4.84
CA HIS A 85 -9.65 0.11 -3.59
C HIS A 85 -10.52 0.94 -2.65
N ALA A 86 -10.59 2.26 -2.84
CA ALA A 86 -11.53 3.09 -2.09
C ALA A 86 -12.97 2.66 -2.41
N GLY A 87 -13.76 2.40 -1.39
CA GLY A 87 -15.11 1.88 -1.54
C GLY A 87 -15.23 0.37 -1.60
N CYS A 88 -14.13 -0.36 -1.65
CA CYS A 88 -14.16 -1.82 -1.64
C CYS A 88 -14.45 -2.35 -0.24
N PRO A 89 -15.25 -3.43 -0.11
CA PRO A 89 -15.59 -3.98 1.20
C PRO A 89 -14.40 -4.65 1.89
N LEU A 90 -14.40 -4.53 3.22
CA LEU A 90 -13.47 -5.21 4.11
C LEU A 90 -14.21 -6.27 4.92
N TYR A 91 -13.55 -7.39 5.16
CA TYR A 91 -14.10 -8.51 5.94
C TYR A 91 -13.11 -8.95 7.01
N ARG A 92 -13.64 -9.29 8.20
CA ARG A 92 -12.83 -9.91 9.24
C ARG A 92 -12.90 -11.42 9.07
N ASP A 93 -11.76 -12.09 9.23
CA ASP A 93 -11.70 -13.55 9.16
C ASP A 93 -12.63 -14.18 10.20
N GLY A 94 -13.38 -15.20 9.79
CA GLY A 94 -14.36 -15.86 10.67
C GLY A 94 -13.74 -16.63 11.82
N GLY A 95 -12.45 -16.94 11.77
CA GLY A 95 -11.75 -17.70 12.81
C GLY A 95 -10.57 -16.97 13.44
N ARG A 96 -10.16 -15.80 12.91
CA ARG A 96 -8.99 -15.09 13.38
C ARG A 96 -9.24 -13.59 13.45
N GLU A 97 -9.14 -13.02 14.64
CA GLU A 97 -9.32 -11.58 14.86
C GLU A 97 -8.21 -10.73 14.26
N ASP A 98 -7.05 -11.32 14.04
CA ASP A 98 -5.87 -10.61 13.53
C ASP A 98 -5.77 -10.61 12.00
N VAL A 99 -6.79 -11.10 11.30
CA VAL A 99 -6.80 -11.19 9.84
C VAL A 99 -8.02 -10.48 9.27
N ILE A 100 -7.79 -9.63 8.26
CA ILE A 100 -8.86 -9.00 7.48
C ILE A 100 -8.60 -9.22 6.00
N TYR A 101 -9.67 -9.12 5.21
CA TYR A 101 -9.61 -9.27 3.75
C TYR A 101 -10.21 -8.03 3.08
N LEU A 102 -9.52 -7.52 2.08
CA LEU A 102 -10.04 -6.46 1.23
C LEU A 102 -10.47 -7.07 -0.10
N TYR A 103 -11.73 -6.86 -0.47
CA TYR A 103 -12.18 -7.25 -1.80
C TYR A 103 -11.36 -6.49 -2.84
N ASP A 104 -10.75 -7.23 -3.76
CA ASP A 104 -9.92 -6.63 -4.79
C ASP A 104 -10.72 -6.54 -6.10
N TYR A 105 -10.44 -7.37 -7.05
CA TYR A 105 -11.07 -7.30 -8.36
C TYR A 105 -11.38 -8.71 -8.84
N ALA A 106 -12.50 -8.86 -9.57
CA ALA A 106 -12.90 -10.16 -10.17
C ALA A 106 -13.04 -11.30 -9.16
N GLY A 107 -13.53 -11.01 -7.95
CA GLY A 107 -13.75 -12.04 -6.94
C GLY A 107 -12.52 -12.45 -6.16
N CYS A 108 -11.45 -11.69 -6.25
CA CYS A 108 -10.24 -11.91 -5.47
C CYS A 108 -10.23 -11.03 -4.23
N PHE A 109 -9.49 -11.47 -3.21
CA PHE A 109 -9.33 -10.74 -1.95
C PHE A 109 -7.85 -10.61 -1.63
N LEU A 110 -7.48 -9.50 -0.99
CA LEU A 110 -6.15 -9.29 -0.45
C LEU A 110 -6.21 -9.56 1.06
N ARG A 111 -5.27 -10.36 1.55
CA ARG A 111 -5.21 -10.75 2.97
C ARG A 111 -4.25 -9.84 3.72
N PHE A 112 -4.73 -9.27 4.81
CA PHE A 112 -3.93 -8.41 5.70
C PHE A 112 -3.90 -9.02 7.09
N VAL A 113 -2.74 -8.96 7.73
CA VAL A 113 -2.52 -9.48 9.07
C VAL A 113 -2.14 -8.35 10.01
N ARG A 114 -2.72 -8.35 11.22
CA ARG A 114 -2.42 -7.33 12.21
C ARG A 114 -0.94 -7.33 12.55
N GLN A 115 -0.36 -6.14 12.52
CA GLN A 115 1.04 -5.92 12.74
C GLN A 115 1.34 -5.80 14.24
N GLY A 116 2.52 -6.25 14.64
CA GLY A 116 3.09 -5.75 15.86
C GLY A 116 2.90 -6.60 17.09
N GLU A 117 2.81 -7.86 16.90
CA GLU A 117 3.04 -8.71 18.04
C GLU A 117 4.21 -9.62 17.72
#